data_4851e9e9af8433980f1a38e7f39e08c2
#
_entry.id   4851e9e9af8433980f1a38e7f39e08c2
#
_cell.length_a   1.000
_cell.length_b   1.000
_cell.length_c   1.000
_cell.angle_alpha   90.00
_cell.angle_beta   90.00
_cell.angle_gamma   90.00
#
_symmetry.space_group_name_H-M   'P 1'
#
loop_
_entity.id
_entity.type
_entity.pdbx_description
1 polymer ?
#
loop_
_entity_poly.entity_id
_entity_poly.type
_entity_poly.pdbx_seq_one_letter_code
_entity_poly.pdbx_strand_id
1 'polypeptide(L)'
;MKLLFYISIFILSFSSCRKIEIVVPSEYELIGDGIQPDADPVGMYLVNEGNMGSNKCTLDYLDFVNGYYIRNLYSERNPDVVKELGDVGNDIQIYGSKLYVVVNCSHKVEVLDAKTGVRISQVDIPNCRYIRFYRGKAYVTSYVGPVQIDPDAPQGAVYRVDTASLKVEAKVTVGYQPDELTVLGEYLYVANSGGYRTPDYDNTVSVIELERFKQVQKIPVGINLHRIRADKYGKLWVTSRGDYNTIHSNLYVLEKRPGYTEMVVTDTLNIPCSNLWIDDDCLYYYSTEWNNNTQSNTIGYGVIDIRTKKVIRDSFISDGTEKDIKIPYGIAVHPVTKDIYVTDAKNYVSSGTLYCYDQDGFQKWGVRTGDIPAHMVFVNKEE
;
A
#
# COMPACT_ATOMS: atom_id res chain seq x y z
N MET A 1 -77.15 -20.17 -16.13
CA MET A 1 -76.68 -18.84 -15.65
C MET A 1 -75.47 -19.09 -14.81
N LYS A 2 -74.26 -18.92 -15.43
CA LYS A 2 -72.97 -19.15 -14.75
C LYS A 2 -72.38 -17.79 -14.37
N LEU A 3 -72.26 -17.56 -13.08
CA LEU A 3 -71.63 -16.34 -12.51
C LEU A 3 -70.10 -16.52 -12.47
N LEU A 4 -69.36 -15.75 -13.28
CA LEU A 4 -67.91 -15.70 -13.26
C LEU A 4 -67.46 -14.67 -12.21
N PHE A 5 -66.85 -15.16 -11.16
CA PHE A 5 -66.13 -14.32 -10.19
C PHE A 5 -64.73 -13.96 -10.73
N TYR A 6 -64.50 -12.70 -11.01
CA TYR A 6 -63.16 -12.19 -11.26
C TYR A 6 -62.51 -11.78 -9.93
N ILE A 7 -61.53 -12.55 -9.49
CA ILE A 7 -60.65 -12.16 -8.38
C ILE A 7 -59.49 -11.34 -8.96
N SER A 8 -59.53 -10.04 -8.76
CA SER A 8 -58.39 -9.17 -9.05
C SER A 8 -57.38 -9.31 -7.93
N ILE A 9 -56.25 -9.98 -8.21
CA ILE A 9 -55.09 -10.03 -7.32
C ILE A 9 -54.32 -8.72 -7.49
N PHE A 10 -54.41 -7.84 -6.50
CA PHE A 10 -53.63 -6.63 -6.40
C PHE A 10 -52.24 -7.01 -5.82
N ILE A 11 -51.25 -7.18 -6.70
CA ILE A 11 -49.88 -7.39 -6.27
C ILE A 11 -49.30 -6.02 -5.84
N LEU A 12 -49.35 -5.77 -4.54
CA LEU A 12 -48.59 -4.68 -3.91
C LEU A 12 -47.11 -5.06 -3.91
N SER A 13 -46.39 -4.55 -4.91
CA SER A 13 -44.91 -4.55 -4.90
C SER A 13 -44.45 -3.59 -3.82
N PHE A 14 -44.21 -4.09 -2.63
CA PHE A 14 -43.45 -3.37 -1.62
C PHE A 14 -41.98 -3.32 -2.10
N SER A 15 -41.60 -2.26 -2.79
CA SER A 15 -40.21 -1.90 -2.92
C SER A 15 -39.73 -1.39 -1.55
N SER A 16 -39.35 -2.32 -0.69
CA SER A 16 -38.68 -1.99 0.56
C SER A 16 -37.24 -1.55 0.23
N CYS A 17 -37.07 -0.29 -0.12
CA CYS A 17 -35.79 0.36 0.02
C CYS A 17 -35.52 0.48 1.52
N ARG A 18 -34.93 -0.55 2.12
CA ARG A 18 -34.33 -0.42 3.45
C ARG A 18 -33.05 0.42 3.32
N LYS A 19 -33.17 1.72 3.35
CA LYS A 19 -32.09 2.63 3.72
C LYS A 19 -32.07 2.79 5.24
N ILE A 20 -31.76 1.75 5.97
CA ILE A 20 -31.25 1.89 7.33
C ILE A 20 -29.77 1.60 7.23
N GLU A 21 -29.05 2.59 6.76
CA GLU A 21 -27.61 2.57 6.79
C GLU A 21 -27.19 3.05 8.17
N ILE A 22 -26.84 2.13 9.04
CA ILE A 22 -26.26 2.44 10.35
C ILE A 22 -24.83 2.92 10.08
N VAL A 23 -24.56 4.20 10.28
CA VAL A 23 -23.20 4.73 10.28
C VAL A 23 -22.46 4.07 11.44
N VAL A 24 -21.40 3.32 11.14
CA VAL A 24 -20.50 2.79 12.17
C VAL A 24 -19.65 3.96 12.66
N PRO A 25 -19.78 4.39 13.91
CA PRO A 25 -18.99 5.51 14.41
C PRO A 25 -17.51 5.14 14.48
N SER A 26 -16.66 6.13 14.35
CA SER A 26 -15.22 5.98 14.59
C SER A 26 -14.96 5.68 16.07
N GLU A 27 -13.95 4.88 16.34
CA GLU A 27 -13.49 4.59 17.69
C GLU A 27 -12.23 5.42 17.97
N TYR A 28 -12.23 6.15 19.08
CA TYR A 28 -11.14 7.03 19.51
C TYR A 28 -10.39 6.41 20.67
N GLU A 29 -9.06 6.31 20.54
CA GLU A 29 -8.17 5.83 21.60
C GLU A 29 -7.07 6.86 21.83
N LEU A 30 -6.92 7.35 23.07
CA LEU A 30 -5.83 8.27 23.43
C LEU A 30 -4.51 7.48 23.47
N ILE A 31 -3.51 7.97 22.76
CA ILE A 31 -2.18 7.37 22.68
C ILE A 31 -1.08 8.42 22.82
N GLY A 32 0.12 7.99 23.23
CA GLY A 32 1.29 8.85 23.30
C GLY A 32 1.25 9.91 24.41
N ASP A 33 2.04 10.96 24.21
CA ASP A 33 2.37 11.95 25.25
C ASP A 33 1.36 13.11 25.33
N GLY A 34 0.19 12.97 24.69
CA GLY A 34 -0.86 13.99 24.70
C GLY A 34 -0.75 15.02 23.59
N ILE A 35 -1.28 16.23 23.84
CA ILE A 35 -1.44 17.28 22.84
C ILE A 35 -0.08 17.89 22.43
N GLN A 36 0.20 17.92 21.13
CA GLN A 36 1.40 18.54 20.53
C GLN A 36 0.98 19.53 19.43
N PRO A 37 0.63 20.79 19.76
CA PRO A 37 0.04 21.75 18.82
C PRO A 37 0.93 22.09 17.61
N ASP A 38 2.24 21.92 17.76
CA ASP A 38 3.24 22.22 16.74
C ASP A 38 3.71 20.97 15.96
N ALA A 39 3.01 19.84 16.10
CA ALA A 39 3.35 18.63 15.37
C ALA A 39 3.37 18.87 13.85
N ASP A 40 4.42 18.38 13.20
CA ASP A 40 4.57 18.35 11.76
C ASP A 40 5.39 17.11 11.39
N PRO A 41 4.81 16.14 10.68
CA PRO A 41 3.42 16.08 10.18
C PRO A 41 2.37 16.15 11.29
N VAL A 42 1.17 16.62 10.94
CA VAL A 42 0.04 16.76 11.88
C VAL A 42 -0.66 15.45 12.18
N GLY A 43 -0.44 14.43 11.34
CA GLY A 43 -1.04 13.11 11.50
C GLY A 43 -0.56 12.10 10.47
N MET A 44 -1.14 10.91 10.52
CA MET A 44 -0.83 9.82 9.59
C MET A 44 -2.09 9.00 9.31
N TYR A 45 -2.42 8.81 8.05
CA TYR A 45 -3.43 7.85 7.65
C TYR A 45 -2.83 6.44 7.57
N LEU A 46 -3.63 5.46 7.99
CA LEU A 46 -3.35 4.03 7.85
C LEU A 46 -4.52 3.37 7.11
N VAL A 47 -4.25 2.75 5.97
CA VAL A 47 -5.23 1.89 5.30
C VAL A 47 -5.07 0.45 5.78
N ASN A 48 -6.18 -0.14 6.21
CA ASN A 48 -6.31 -1.55 6.52
C ASN A 48 -6.86 -2.25 5.28
N GLU A 49 -6.11 -3.21 4.74
CA GLU A 49 -6.47 -3.87 3.47
C GLU A 49 -7.82 -4.59 3.56
N GLY A 50 -8.05 -5.29 4.67
CA GLY A 50 -9.14 -6.25 4.78
C GLY A 50 -8.87 -7.51 3.97
N ASN A 51 -9.61 -8.58 4.24
CA ASN A 51 -9.50 -9.82 3.48
C ASN A 51 -10.20 -9.72 2.14
N MET A 52 -9.59 -10.26 1.10
CA MET A 52 -10.17 -10.35 -0.24
C MET A 52 -11.55 -11.06 -0.20
N GLY A 53 -12.55 -10.43 -0.77
CA GLY A 53 -13.94 -10.89 -0.77
C GLY A 53 -14.74 -10.52 0.49
N SER A 54 -14.11 -9.86 1.48
CA SER A 54 -14.79 -9.47 2.72
C SER A 54 -15.42 -8.08 2.69
N ASN A 55 -14.98 -7.22 1.78
CA ASN A 55 -15.36 -5.81 1.69
C ASN A 55 -15.09 -5.04 3.00
N LYS A 56 -13.93 -5.30 3.64
CA LYS A 56 -13.56 -4.75 4.96
C LYS A 56 -12.37 -3.81 4.93
N CYS A 57 -12.05 -3.22 3.79
CA CYS A 57 -11.06 -2.17 3.75
C CYS A 57 -11.52 -0.98 4.59
N THR A 58 -10.71 -0.52 5.53
CA THR A 58 -10.99 0.62 6.40
C THR A 58 -9.85 1.62 6.39
N LEU A 59 -10.16 2.85 6.80
CA LEU A 59 -9.20 3.94 6.94
C LEU A 59 -9.14 4.38 8.39
N ASP A 60 -7.95 4.32 8.96
CA ASP A 60 -7.65 4.81 10.31
C ASP A 60 -6.81 6.09 10.22
N TYR A 61 -6.80 6.89 11.27
CA TYR A 61 -6.03 8.13 11.37
C TYR A 61 -5.36 8.26 12.74
N LEU A 62 -4.07 8.52 12.74
CA LEU A 62 -3.30 8.89 13.91
C LEU A 62 -3.14 10.41 13.93
N ASP A 63 -3.78 11.06 14.89
CA ASP A 63 -3.73 12.51 15.13
C ASP A 63 -2.55 12.83 16.05
N PHE A 64 -1.46 13.35 15.50
CA PHE A 64 -0.28 13.72 16.27
C PHE A 64 -0.50 14.99 17.11
N VAL A 65 -1.43 15.86 16.68
CA VAL A 65 -1.72 17.11 17.39
C VAL A 65 -2.44 16.86 18.71
N ASN A 66 -3.44 15.98 18.67
CA ASN A 66 -4.30 15.72 19.83
C ASN A 66 -3.98 14.38 20.55
N GLY A 67 -3.08 13.55 20.00
CA GLY A 67 -2.69 12.29 20.58
C GLY A 67 -3.78 11.19 20.50
N TYR A 68 -4.65 11.23 19.50
CA TYR A 68 -5.68 10.23 19.29
C TYR A 68 -5.38 9.31 18.12
N TYR A 69 -5.64 8.02 18.31
CA TYR A 69 -5.81 7.07 17.21
C TYR A 69 -7.31 6.89 16.93
N ILE A 70 -7.71 7.09 15.69
CA ILE A 70 -9.10 7.10 15.24
C ILE A 70 -9.29 5.96 14.26
N ARG A 71 -10.03 4.91 14.65
CA ARG A 71 -10.33 3.77 13.79
C ARG A 71 -11.58 4.00 12.96
N ASN A 72 -11.56 3.45 11.74
CA ASN A 72 -12.69 3.44 10.81
C ASN A 72 -13.26 4.84 10.52
N LEU A 73 -12.36 5.77 10.19
CA LEU A 73 -12.70 7.17 9.94
C LEU A 73 -13.65 7.36 8.74
N TYR A 74 -13.50 6.54 7.69
CA TYR A 74 -14.18 6.76 6.40
C TYR A 74 -15.71 6.75 6.52
N SER A 75 -16.27 5.77 7.20
CA SER A 75 -17.72 5.60 7.35
C SER A 75 -18.39 6.79 8.04
N GLU A 76 -17.78 7.32 9.10
CA GLU A 76 -18.30 8.47 9.85
C GLU A 76 -18.21 9.77 9.04
N ARG A 77 -17.09 9.97 8.32
CA ARG A 77 -16.87 11.17 7.50
C ARG A 77 -17.73 11.21 6.23
N ASN A 78 -18.25 10.05 5.80
CA ASN A 78 -18.96 9.90 4.54
C ASN A 78 -20.31 9.19 4.73
N PRO A 79 -21.25 9.75 5.52
CA PRO A 79 -22.50 9.07 5.88
C PRO A 79 -23.45 8.84 4.70
N ASP A 80 -23.31 9.62 3.63
CA ASP A 80 -24.19 9.59 2.45
C ASP A 80 -23.67 8.68 1.31
N VAL A 81 -22.53 8.02 1.49
CA VAL A 81 -21.95 7.09 0.52
C VAL A 81 -21.95 5.66 1.06
N VAL A 82 -21.53 4.69 0.21
CA VAL A 82 -21.26 3.33 0.67
C VAL A 82 -20.26 3.36 1.82
N LYS A 83 -20.60 2.71 2.93
CA LYS A 83 -19.91 2.90 4.23
C LYS A 83 -18.53 2.30 4.30
N GLU A 84 -18.32 1.21 3.61
CA GLU A 84 -17.00 0.59 3.51
C GLU A 84 -16.22 1.24 2.38
N LEU A 85 -14.92 1.40 2.60
CA LEU A 85 -14.01 1.91 1.58
C LEU A 85 -13.96 0.96 0.37
N GLY A 86 -14.15 -0.33 0.59
CA GLY A 86 -14.26 -1.38 -0.41
C GLY A 86 -13.52 -2.66 -0.04
N ASP A 87 -13.07 -3.40 -1.04
CA ASP A 87 -12.40 -4.69 -0.88
C ASP A 87 -10.92 -4.58 -1.28
N VAL A 88 -10.03 -4.86 -0.33
CA VAL A 88 -8.55 -4.79 -0.39
C VAL A 88 -7.98 -3.40 -0.68
N GLY A 89 -7.67 -2.66 0.37
CA GLY A 89 -6.93 -1.39 0.31
C GLY A 89 -5.44 -1.60 0.07
N ASN A 90 -4.95 -1.30 -1.12
CA ASN A 90 -3.61 -1.73 -1.56
C ASN A 90 -2.52 -0.66 -1.52
N ASP A 91 -2.87 0.61 -1.53
CA ASP A 91 -1.93 1.74 -1.37
C ASP A 91 -2.67 3.00 -0.92
N ILE A 92 -1.95 3.91 -0.30
CA ILE A 92 -2.48 5.20 0.14
C ILE A 92 -1.41 6.28 -0.04
N GLN A 93 -1.77 7.39 -0.69
CA GLN A 93 -0.85 8.49 -0.96
C GLN A 93 -1.57 9.83 -0.91
N ILE A 94 -0.84 10.88 -0.56
CA ILE A 94 -1.32 12.27 -0.62
C ILE A 94 -0.63 12.99 -1.79
N TYR A 95 -1.41 13.76 -2.53
CA TYR A 95 -0.88 14.67 -3.55
C TYR A 95 -1.69 15.99 -3.55
N GLY A 96 -1.05 17.09 -3.22
CA GLY A 96 -1.71 18.36 -2.91
C GLY A 96 -2.70 18.16 -1.76
N SER A 97 -3.90 18.72 -1.87
CA SER A 97 -4.94 18.58 -0.86
C SER A 97 -5.74 17.27 -0.91
N LYS A 98 -5.33 16.30 -1.73
CA LYS A 98 -6.10 15.06 -1.94
C LYS A 98 -5.38 13.84 -1.39
N LEU A 99 -6.15 13.00 -0.70
CA LEU A 99 -5.78 11.65 -0.28
C LEU A 99 -6.34 10.65 -1.28
N TYR A 100 -5.48 9.78 -1.80
CA TYR A 100 -5.83 8.76 -2.78
C TYR A 100 -5.67 7.39 -2.12
N VAL A 101 -6.75 6.62 -2.07
CA VAL A 101 -6.75 5.24 -1.55
C VAL A 101 -7.01 4.28 -2.70
N VAL A 102 -6.05 3.42 -2.97
CA VAL A 102 -6.18 2.41 -4.04
C VAL A 102 -6.88 1.19 -3.47
N VAL A 103 -8.08 0.87 -3.99
CA VAL A 103 -8.90 -0.24 -3.53
C VAL A 103 -8.98 -1.30 -4.63
N ASN A 104 -8.14 -2.32 -4.50
CA ASN A 104 -7.79 -3.28 -5.56
C ASN A 104 -9.01 -4.06 -6.08
N CYS A 105 -9.64 -4.86 -5.22
CA CYS A 105 -10.74 -5.74 -5.64
C CYS A 105 -12.06 -4.98 -5.86
N SER A 106 -12.15 -3.73 -5.45
CA SER A 106 -13.24 -2.81 -5.83
C SER A 106 -12.96 -2.03 -7.11
N HIS A 107 -11.80 -2.25 -7.76
CA HIS A 107 -11.43 -1.68 -9.05
C HIS A 107 -11.46 -0.15 -9.11
N LYS A 108 -11.08 0.52 -8.01
CA LYS A 108 -11.15 1.98 -7.92
C LYS A 108 -9.97 2.58 -7.15
N VAL A 109 -9.70 3.84 -7.44
CA VAL A 109 -8.95 4.72 -6.56
C VAL A 109 -9.95 5.69 -5.94
N GLU A 110 -10.17 5.59 -4.63
CA GLU A 110 -11.01 6.52 -3.88
C GLU A 110 -10.23 7.80 -3.63
N VAL A 111 -10.86 8.96 -3.84
CA VAL A 111 -10.22 10.29 -3.70
C VAL A 111 -10.95 11.06 -2.62
N LEU A 112 -10.23 11.41 -1.56
CA LEU A 112 -10.72 12.12 -0.39
C LEU A 112 -9.98 13.47 -0.25
N ASP A 113 -10.55 14.37 0.50
CA ASP A 113 -9.84 15.54 1.03
C ASP A 113 -8.86 15.08 2.10
N ALA A 114 -7.58 15.42 1.96
CA ALA A 114 -6.51 14.93 2.82
C ALA A 114 -6.61 15.40 4.27
N LYS A 115 -7.27 16.53 4.53
CA LYS A 115 -7.42 17.11 5.86
C LYS A 115 -8.62 16.54 6.62
N THR A 116 -9.70 16.28 5.91
CA THR A 116 -10.98 15.93 6.52
C THR A 116 -11.36 14.45 6.38
N GLY A 117 -10.78 13.73 5.42
CA GLY A 117 -11.19 12.39 5.05
C GLY A 117 -12.53 12.32 4.31
N VAL A 118 -13.07 13.49 3.90
CA VAL A 118 -14.34 13.57 3.17
C VAL A 118 -14.12 13.20 1.70
N ARG A 119 -15.01 12.37 1.18
CA ARG A 119 -14.98 11.89 -0.20
C ARG A 119 -15.17 13.03 -1.20
N ILE A 120 -14.28 13.10 -2.17
CA ILE A 120 -14.37 14.01 -3.32
C ILE A 120 -14.92 13.26 -4.54
N SER A 121 -14.32 12.11 -4.88
CA SER A 121 -14.64 11.34 -6.09
C SER A 121 -14.01 9.95 -6.04
N GLN A 122 -14.13 9.20 -7.13
CA GLN A 122 -13.36 7.98 -7.40
C GLN A 122 -12.90 7.95 -8.84
N VAL A 123 -11.87 7.15 -9.13
CA VAL A 123 -11.39 6.83 -10.47
C VAL A 123 -11.43 5.32 -10.64
N ASP A 124 -12.21 4.83 -11.61
CA ASP A 124 -12.35 3.40 -11.87
C ASP A 124 -11.15 2.88 -12.69
N ILE A 125 -10.40 1.95 -12.11
CA ILE A 125 -9.25 1.29 -12.73
C ILE A 125 -9.30 -0.20 -12.34
N PRO A 126 -9.36 -1.12 -13.31
CA PRO A 126 -9.48 -2.54 -13.04
C PRO A 126 -8.27 -3.06 -12.25
N ASN A 127 -8.52 -3.76 -11.15
CA ASN A 127 -7.50 -4.38 -10.30
C ASN A 127 -6.26 -3.48 -10.09
N CYS A 128 -6.50 -2.22 -9.68
CA CYS A 128 -5.46 -1.24 -9.39
C CYS A 128 -4.63 -1.65 -8.17
N ARG A 129 -3.32 -1.33 -8.16
CA ARG A 129 -2.39 -1.80 -7.14
C ARG A 129 -1.72 -0.66 -6.38
N TYR A 130 -0.90 0.14 -7.03
CA TYR A 130 -0.10 1.20 -6.40
C TYR A 130 -0.24 2.50 -7.19
N ILE A 131 -0.05 3.64 -6.52
CA ILE A 131 -0.18 4.98 -7.09
C ILE A 131 1.04 5.85 -6.76
N ARG A 132 1.56 6.59 -7.75
CA ARG A 132 2.59 7.63 -7.57
C ARG A 132 2.25 8.84 -8.43
N PHE A 133 2.86 9.97 -8.12
CA PHE A 133 2.52 11.26 -8.73
C PHE A 133 3.73 11.93 -9.37
N TYR A 134 3.48 12.63 -10.45
CA TYR A 134 4.46 13.49 -11.10
C TYR A 134 3.77 14.60 -11.90
N ARG A 135 4.12 15.87 -11.62
CA ARG A 135 3.66 17.06 -12.36
C ARG A 135 2.15 17.07 -12.66
N GLY A 136 1.31 16.92 -11.64
CA GLY A 136 -0.15 16.98 -11.76
C GLY A 136 -0.79 15.71 -12.34
N LYS A 137 -0.05 14.64 -12.52
CA LYS A 137 -0.55 13.34 -12.97
C LYS A 137 -0.33 12.28 -11.91
N ALA A 138 -1.32 11.41 -11.77
CA ALA A 138 -1.21 10.17 -11.02
C ALA A 138 -0.96 9.00 -11.97
N TYR A 139 -0.11 8.09 -11.55
CA TYR A 139 0.24 6.86 -12.27
C TYR A 139 -0.13 5.68 -11.40
N VAL A 140 -1.01 4.81 -11.93
CA VAL A 140 -1.60 3.71 -11.16
C VAL A 140 -1.31 2.40 -11.86
N THR A 141 -0.63 1.46 -11.16
CA THR A 141 -0.45 0.09 -11.67
C THR A 141 -1.74 -0.70 -11.57
N SER A 142 -1.92 -1.61 -12.51
CA SER A 142 -3.11 -2.46 -12.62
C SER A 142 -2.72 -3.83 -13.19
N TYR A 143 -3.27 -4.88 -12.60
CA TYR A 143 -3.17 -6.24 -13.14
C TYR A 143 -3.97 -6.41 -14.44
N VAL A 144 -4.93 -5.53 -14.69
CA VAL A 144 -5.91 -5.61 -15.80
C VAL A 144 -6.82 -6.84 -15.68
N GLY A 145 -6.25 -8.02 -15.52
CA GLY A 145 -6.95 -9.27 -15.27
C GLY A 145 -7.32 -9.49 -13.79
N PRO A 146 -8.05 -10.56 -13.47
CA PRO A 146 -8.48 -10.88 -12.11
C PRO A 146 -7.30 -11.25 -11.19
N VAL A 147 -7.51 -11.08 -9.88
CA VAL A 147 -6.56 -11.52 -8.83
C VAL A 147 -6.80 -13.00 -8.55
N GLN A 148 -6.20 -13.86 -9.35
CA GLN A 148 -6.29 -15.32 -9.23
C GLN A 148 -5.06 -15.98 -9.86
N ILE A 149 -4.76 -17.21 -9.46
CA ILE A 149 -3.71 -18.01 -10.12
C ILE A 149 -4.16 -18.29 -11.55
N ASP A 150 -3.38 -17.76 -12.50
CA ASP A 150 -3.66 -17.90 -13.93
C ASP A 150 -2.33 -17.78 -14.71
N PRO A 151 -1.78 -18.89 -15.23
CA PRO A 151 -0.57 -18.86 -16.06
C PRO A 151 -0.74 -18.04 -17.35
N ASP A 152 -1.96 -17.92 -17.85
CA ASP A 152 -2.33 -17.19 -19.06
C ASP A 152 -2.78 -15.75 -18.79
N ALA A 153 -2.62 -15.25 -17.56
CA ALA A 153 -2.99 -13.91 -17.19
C ALA A 153 -2.42 -12.86 -18.17
N PRO A 154 -3.19 -11.83 -18.54
CA PRO A 154 -2.71 -10.79 -19.45
C PRO A 154 -1.59 -9.96 -18.81
N GLN A 155 -0.80 -9.30 -19.65
CA GLN A 155 0.12 -8.26 -19.17
C GLN A 155 -0.66 -7.14 -18.49
N GLY A 156 -0.08 -6.60 -17.42
CA GLY A 156 -0.62 -5.47 -16.70
C GLY A 156 -0.37 -4.14 -17.40
N ALA A 157 -0.82 -3.07 -16.76
CA ALA A 157 -0.70 -1.73 -17.30
C ALA A 157 -0.43 -0.70 -16.21
N VAL A 158 0.07 0.47 -16.61
CA VAL A 158 0.02 1.70 -15.82
C VAL A 158 -1.00 2.64 -16.46
N TYR A 159 -1.90 3.16 -15.65
CA TYR A 159 -2.88 4.17 -16.04
C TYR A 159 -2.39 5.55 -15.63
N ARG A 160 -2.47 6.52 -16.52
CA ARG A 160 -2.22 7.94 -16.23
C ARG A 160 -3.54 8.66 -16.00
N VAL A 161 -3.65 9.30 -14.84
CA VAL A 161 -4.84 10.05 -14.41
C VAL A 161 -4.47 11.51 -14.19
N ASP A 162 -5.26 12.42 -14.68
CA ASP A 162 -5.13 13.85 -14.37
C ASP A 162 -5.65 14.14 -12.96
N THR A 163 -4.82 14.73 -12.09
CA THR A 163 -5.17 14.94 -10.68
C THR A 163 -6.18 16.06 -10.44
N ALA A 164 -6.40 16.96 -11.41
CA ALA A 164 -7.38 18.02 -11.31
C ALA A 164 -8.78 17.54 -11.74
N SER A 165 -8.87 16.90 -12.91
CA SER A 165 -10.14 16.41 -13.47
C SER A 165 -10.51 15.00 -12.99
N LEU A 166 -9.58 14.25 -12.40
CA LEU A 166 -9.73 12.86 -11.96
C LEU A 166 -10.14 11.92 -13.10
N LYS A 167 -9.69 12.20 -14.32
CA LYS A 167 -9.98 11.39 -15.51
C LYS A 167 -8.76 10.59 -15.95
N VAL A 168 -9.00 9.35 -16.33
CA VAL A 168 -7.99 8.54 -17.02
C VAL A 168 -7.71 9.13 -18.39
N GLU A 169 -6.44 9.48 -18.68
CA GLU A 169 -6.01 10.06 -19.94
C GLU A 169 -5.40 9.04 -20.90
N ALA A 170 -4.66 8.08 -20.34
CA ALA A 170 -3.92 7.09 -21.12
C ALA A 170 -3.58 5.87 -20.28
N LYS A 171 -3.20 4.78 -20.95
CA LYS A 171 -2.58 3.60 -20.32
C LYS A 171 -1.41 3.11 -21.16
N VAL A 172 -0.42 2.48 -20.51
CA VAL A 172 0.71 1.82 -21.15
C VAL A 172 0.84 0.39 -20.59
N THR A 173 0.99 -0.59 -21.50
CA THR A 173 1.23 -1.98 -21.10
C THR A 173 2.65 -2.13 -20.56
N VAL A 174 2.79 -2.94 -19.48
CA VAL A 174 4.06 -3.22 -18.81
C VAL A 174 4.29 -4.73 -18.72
N GLY A 175 4.92 -5.23 -17.67
CA GLY A 175 5.03 -6.67 -17.41
C GLY A 175 3.77 -7.27 -16.83
N TYR A 176 3.90 -8.51 -16.36
CA TYR A 176 2.79 -9.24 -15.76
C TYR A 176 2.60 -8.82 -14.29
N GLN A 177 1.34 -8.58 -13.91
CA GLN A 177 0.91 -8.26 -12.54
C GLN A 177 1.84 -7.23 -11.87
N PRO A 178 1.91 -5.99 -12.40
CA PRO A 178 2.76 -4.95 -11.86
C PRO A 178 2.33 -4.56 -10.46
N ASP A 179 3.27 -4.57 -9.53
CA ASP A 179 3.08 -4.12 -8.16
C ASP A 179 3.53 -2.66 -7.98
N GLU A 180 4.46 -2.38 -7.07
CA GLU A 180 4.83 -1.01 -6.75
C GLU A 180 5.57 -0.32 -7.89
N LEU A 181 5.45 1.00 -7.93
CA LEU A 181 6.09 1.87 -8.90
C LEU A 181 6.74 3.06 -8.19
N THR A 182 7.76 3.65 -8.81
CA THR A 182 8.42 4.86 -8.29
C THR A 182 8.85 5.77 -9.40
N VAL A 183 8.85 7.09 -9.14
CA VAL A 183 9.35 8.11 -10.07
C VAL A 183 10.79 8.44 -9.71
N LEU A 184 11.66 8.45 -10.71
CA LEU A 184 13.03 8.95 -10.58
C LEU A 184 13.40 9.78 -11.81
N GLY A 185 13.53 11.09 -11.61
CA GLY A 185 13.71 12.04 -12.70
C GLY A 185 12.47 12.09 -13.61
N GLU A 186 12.67 11.87 -14.90
CA GLU A 186 11.60 11.88 -15.91
C GLU A 186 11.12 10.47 -16.28
N TYR A 187 11.42 9.48 -15.44
CA TYR A 187 11.07 8.09 -15.68
C TYR A 187 10.26 7.53 -14.51
N LEU A 188 9.34 6.64 -14.86
CA LEU A 188 8.59 5.81 -13.95
C LEU A 188 9.12 4.38 -14.04
N TYR A 189 9.43 3.78 -12.90
CA TYR A 189 9.93 2.42 -12.78
C TYR A 189 8.86 1.56 -12.10
N VAL A 190 8.55 0.42 -12.70
CA VAL A 190 7.44 -0.46 -12.28
C VAL A 190 7.97 -1.87 -12.02
N ALA A 191 7.80 -2.36 -10.81
CA ALA A 191 8.14 -3.73 -10.44
C ALA A 191 7.06 -4.68 -10.96
N ASN A 192 7.42 -5.61 -11.85
CA ASN A 192 6.51 -6.62 -12.37
C ASN A 192 6.69 -7.91 -11.59
N SER A 193 5.63 -8.39 -10.94
CA SER A 193 5.71 -9.60 -10.11
C SER A 193 5.39 -10.87 -10.88
N GLY A 194 4.36 -10.86 -11.71
CA GLY A 194 3.79 -12.10 -12.24
C GLY A 194 3.37 -13.07 -11.15
N GLY A 195 3.07 -12.55 -9.92
CA GLY A 195 2.94 -13.34 -8.70
C GLY A 195 1.85 -14.40 -8.74
N TYR A 196 0.82 -14.21 -9.55
CA TYR A 196 -0.26 -15.19 -9.76
C TYR A 196 -0.07 -16.04 -11.03
N ARG A 197 1.06 -15.89 -11.74
CA ARG A 197 1.43 -16.73 -12.90
C ARG A 197 2.35 -17.90 -12.54
N THR A 198 2.35 -18.33 -11.28
CA THR A 198 3.20 -19.43 -10.83
C THR A 198 3.12 -20.65 -11.77
N PRO A 199 4.25 -21.28 -12.16
CA PRO A 199 5.62 -20.94 -11.76
C PRO A 199 6.31 -19.87 -12.63
N ASP A 200 5.64 -19.33 -13.65
CA ASP A 200 6.20 -18.42 -14.67
C ASP A 200 6.12 -16.94 -14.21
N TYR A 201 6.75 -16.63 -13.09
CA TYR A 201 6.82 -15.26 -12.55
C TYR A 201 7.45 -14.29 -13.53
N ASP A 202 7.03 -12.99 -13.50
CA ASP A 202 7.79 -11.94 -14.16
C ASP A 202 9.07 -11.63 -13.36
N ASN A 203 10.09 -11.13 -14.04
CA ASN A 203 11.40 -10.85 -13.44
C ASN A 203 11.94 -9.47 -13.81
N THR A 204 11.07 -8.57 -14.26
CA THR A 204 11.49 -7.30 -14.86
C THR A 204 11.01 -6.07 -14.10
N VAL A 205 11.79 -5.00 -14.19
CA VAL A 205 11.34 -3.62 -13.94
C VAL A 205 11.05 -2.96 -15.28
N SER A 206 9.82 -2.53 -15.52
CA SER A 206 9.45 -1.73 -16.70
C SER A 206 9.83 -0.27 -16.49
N VAL A 207 10.44 0.37 -17.50
CA VAL A 207 10.81 1.78 -17.49
C VAL A 207 9.92 2.54 -18.48
N ILE A 208 9.19 3.53 -17.97
CA ILE A 208 8.27 4.36 -18.74
C ILE A 208 8.82 5.79 -18.73
N GLU A 209 9.02 6.35 -19.90
CA GLU A 209 9.33 7.77 -20.06
C GLU A 209 8.04 8.56 -19.90
N LEU A 210 8.01 9.52 -18.97
CA LEU A 210 6.78 10.14 -18.45
C LEU A 210 6.17 11.16 -19.42
N GLU A 211 6.96 11.89 -20.19
CA GLU A 211 6.45 12.91 -21.11
C GLU A 211 5.64 12.27 -22.24
N ARG A 212 6.22 11.31 -22.97
CA ARG A 212 5.53 10.57 -24.03
C ARG A 212 4.64 9.46 -23.51
N PHE A 213 4.75 9.13 -22.24
CA PHE A 213 4.07 8.04 -21.55
C PHE A 213 4.19 6.71 -22.29
N LYS A 214 5.43 6.31 -22.56
CA LYS A 214 5.77 5.12 -23.32
C LYS A 214 6.80 4.27 -22.57
N GLN A 215 6.60 2.94 -22.58
CA GLN A 215 7.63 2.03 -22.08
C GLN A 215 8.83 2.06 -23.04
N VAL A 216 10.00 2.34 -22.50
CA VAL A 216 11.26 2.48 -23.24
C VAL A 216 12.24 1.35 -22.96
N GLN A 217 12.12 0.69 -21.80
CA GLN A 217 13.02 -0.39 -21.40
C GLN A 217 12.31 -1.39 -20.48
N LYS A 218 12.82 -2.62 -20.44
CA LYS A 218 12.60 -3.61 -19.36
C LYS A 218 13.96 -4.04 -18.82
N ILE A 219 14.14 -3.97 -17.52
CA ILE A 219 15.38 -4.33 -16.83
C ILE A 219 15.17 -5.68 -16.14
N PRO A 220 15.87 -6.75 -16.53
CA PRO A 220 15.85 -8.01 -15.76
C PRO A 220 16.47 -7.79 -14.38
N VAL A 221 15.79 -8.24 -13.31
CA VAL A 221 16.24 -8.07 -11.92
C VAL A 221 16.19 -9.40 -11.17
N GLY A 222 15.03 -9.84 -10.76
CA GLY A 222 14.77 -11.09 -10.04
C GLY A 222 13.30 -11.43 -10.17
N ILE A 223 12.92 -12.67 -9.90
CA ILE A 223 11.53 -13.12 -10.06
C ILE A 223 10.61 -12.55 -8.98
N ASN A 224 9.34 -12.36 -9.33
CA ASN A 224 8.27 -11.99 -8.39
C ASN A 224 8.60 -10.71 -7.62
N LEU A 225 8.92 -9.63 -8.36
CA LEU A 225 9.25 -8.33 -7.79
C LEU A 225 8.04 -7.72 -7.05
N HIS A 226 8.31 -6.96 -5.98
CA HIS A 226 7.25 -6.40 -5.17
C HIS A 226 7.40 -4.89 -4.92
N ARG A 227 8.31 -4.49 -4.03
CA ARG A 227 8.54 -3.09 -3.69
C ARG A 227 9.62 -2.49 -4.58
N ILE A 228 9.44 -1.21 -4.90
CA ILE A 228 10.46 -0.42 -5.59
C ILE A 228 10.47 1.01 -5.04
N ARG A 229 11.60 1.45 -4.51
CA ARG A 229 11.77 2.78 -3.92
C ARG A 229 13.00 3.46 -4.51
N ALA A 230 12.87 4.74 -4.83
CA ALA A 230 14.02 5.58 -5.18
C ALA A 230 14.59 6.23 -3.92
N ASP A 231 15.92 6.28 -3.83
CA ASP A 231 16.61 7.06 -2.80
C ASP A 231 17.06 8.44 -3.31
N LYS A 232 17.50 9.28 -2.40
CA LYS A 232 17.97 10.64 -2.71
C LYS A 232 19.25 10.71 -3.55
N TYR A 233 19.95 9.59 -3.71
CA TYR A 233 21.16 9.47 -4.53
C TYR A 233 20.87 8.96 -5.95
N GLY A 234 19.60 8.71 -6.26
CA GLY A 234 19.16 8.24 -7.57
C GLY A 234 19.32 6.74 -7.79
N LYS A 235 19.42 5.94 -6.72
CA LYS A 235 19.37 4.49 -6.78
C LYS A 235 17.93 4.00 -6.62
N LEU A 236 17.64 2.82 -7.16
CA LEU A 236 16.39 2.11 -6.93
C LEU A 236 16.65 0.88 -6.07
N TRP A 237 15.85 0.71 -5.05
CA TRP A 237 15.83 -0.44 -4.15
C TRP A 237 14.63 -1.29 -4.48
N VAL A 238 14.86 -2.55 -4.88
CA VAL A 238 13.82 -3.42 -5.41
C VAL A 238 13.79 -4.73 -4.62
N THR A 239 12.62 -5.10 -4.09
CA THR A 239 12.46 -6.39 -3.42
C THR A 239 11.89 -7.43 -4.37
N SER A 240 12.25 -8.70 -4.15
CA SER A 240 11.58 -9.86 -4.74
C SER A 240 11.02 -10.76 -3.64
N ARG A 241 9.91 -11.45 -3.93
CA ARG A 241 9.34 -12.47 -3.03
C ARG A 241 9.94 -13.86 -3.25
N GLY A 242 10.73 -14.04 -4.32
CA GLY A 242 11.18 -15.35 -4.75
C GLY A 242 10.03 -16.23 -5.25
N ASP A 243 10.20 -17.54 -5.16
CA ASP A 243 9.21 -18.53 -5.60
C ASP A 243 8.47 -19.23 -4.44
N TYR A 244 8.68 -18.74 -3.22
CA TYR A 244 8.17 -19.31 -1.95
C TYR A 244 8.65 -20.74 -1.67
N ASN A 245 9.72 -21.19 -2.34
CA ASN A 245 10.24 -22.54 -2.23
C ASN A 245 11.78 -22.57 -2.22
N THR A 246 12.40 -22.50 -3.39
CA THR A 246 13.86 -22.63 -3.57
C THR A 246 14.57 -21.30 -3.77
N ILE A 247 13.88 -20.32 -4.34
CA ILE A 247 14.39 -18.97 -4.57
C ILE A 247 13.83 -18.07 -3.48
N HIS A 248 14.70 -17.70 -2.55
CA HIS A 248 14.32 -16.83 -1.41
C HIS A 248 14.05 -15.39 -1.87
N SER A 249 13.33 -14.65 -1.01
CA SER A 249 13.18 -13.22 -1.17
C SER A 249 14.54 -12.51 -1.14
N ASN A 250 14.64 -11.36 -1.80
CA ASN A 250 15.91 -10.65 -1.93
C ASN A 250 15.71 -9.14 -2.10
N LEU A 251 16.78 -8.40 -1.87
CA LEU A 251 16.86 -6.96 -2.08
C LEU A 251 17.93 -6.65 -3.13
N TYR A 252 17.53 -5.95 -4.19
CA TYR A 252 18.37 -5.55 -5.31
C TYR A 252 18.56 -4.04 -5.33
N VAL A 253 19.73 -3.59 -5.82
CA VAL A 253 20.00 -2.18 -6.05
C VAL A 253 20.24 -1.96 -7.54
N LEU A 254 19.55 -0.97 -8.10
CA LEU A 254 19.73 -0.54 -9.48
C LEU A 254 20.31 0.87 -9.48
N GLU A 255 21.32 1.09 -10.31
CA GLU A 255 21.99 2.40 -10.48
C GLU A 255 22.31 2.66 -11.95
N LYS A 256 22.49 3.93 -12.30
CA LYS A 256 23.11 4.28 -13.58
C LYS A 256 24.60 4.03 -13.50
N ARG A 257 25.13 3.30 -14.47
CA ARG A 257 26.60 3.16 -14.59
C ARG A 257 27.22 4.49 -15.02
N PRO A 258 28.42 4.83 -14.56
CA PRO A 258 29.14 5.98 -15.05
C PRO A 258 29.27 5.97 -16.58
N GLY A 259 28.85 7.05 -17.23
CA GLY A 259 28.85 7.18 -18.68
C GLY A 259 27.65 6.55 -19.42
N TYR A 260 26.69 5.96 -18.69
CA TYR A 260 25.46 5.38 -19.24
C TYR A 260 24.22 6.12 -18.71
N THR A 261 23.17 6.17 -19.49
CA THR A 261 21.87 6.74 -19.08
C THR A 261 20.91 5.69 -18.52
N GLU A 262 21.17 4.42 -18.78
CA GLU A 262 20.32 3.31 -18.43
C GLU A 262 20.57 2.83 -17.00
N MET A 263 19.49 2.47 -16.30
CA MET A 263 19.53 1.78 -15.00
C MET A 263 19.86 0.31 -15.22
N VAL A 264 20.71 -0.22 -14.36
CA VAL A 264 21.07 -1.65 -14.34
C VAL A 264 21.15 -2.14 -12.91
N VAL A 265 21.00 -3.44 -12.70
CA VAL A 265 21.27 -4.07 -11.38
C VAL A 265 22.77 -3.98 -11.12
N THR A 266 23.14 -3.31 -10.02
CA THR A 266 24.53 -3.20 -9.57
C THR A 266 24.83 -4.10 -8.39
N ASP A 267 23.83 -4.39 -7.56
CA ASP A 267 24.01 -5.24 -6.38
C ASP A 267 22.79 -6.16 -6.15
N THR A 268 23.11 -7.36 -5.69
CA THR A 268 22.19 -8.33 -5.13
C THR A 268 22.64 -8.56 -3.70
N LEU A 269 21.86 -8.09 -2.72
CA LEU A 269 22.34 -8.01 -1.34
C LEU A 269 22.23 -9.35 -0.59
N ASN A 270 21.45 -10.30 -1.11
CA ASN A 270 21.13 -11.56 -0.44
C ASN A 270 20.52 -11.36 0.95
N ILE A 271 19.71 -10.33 1.08
CA ILE A 271 18.96 -9.99 2.28
C ILE A 271 17.48 -10.25 1.99
N PRO A 272 16.82 -11.14 2.71
CA PRO A 272 15.37 -11.27 2.66
C PRO A 272 14.69 -9.96 3.02
N CYS A 273 13.79 -9.48 2.15
CA CYS A 273 13.12 -8.19 2.35
C CYS A 273 11.69 -8.23 1.79
N SER A 274 10.71 -8.18 2.66
CA SER A 274 9.29 -8.15 2.30
C SER A 274 8.77 -6.73 2.08
N ASN A 275 9.23 -5.78 2.90
CA ASN A 275 8.88 -4.37 2.77
C ASN A 275 10.01 -3.50 3.32
N LEU A 276 10.06 -2.24 2.88
CA LEU A 276 11.10 -1.30 3.25
C LEU A 276 10.56 0.13 3.33
N TRP A 277 11.26 0.97 4.13
CA TRP A 277 11.08 2.41 4.18
C TRP A 277 12.43 3.09 4.16
N ILE A 278 12.56 4.12 3.32
CA ILE A 278 13.80 4.93 3.24
C ILE A 278 13.53 6.25 3.92
N ASP A 279 14.34 6.55 4.95
CA ASP A 279 14.39 7.83 5.62
C ASP A 279 15.85 8.30 5.66
N ASP A 280 16.11 9.43 5.05
CA ASP A 280 17.43 10.01 4.91
C ASP A 280 18.48 9.05 4.29
N ASP A 281 19.48 8.62 5.07
CA ASP A 281 20.52 7.68 4.66
C ASP A 281 20.26 6.25 5.12
N CYS A 282 19.11 6.01 5.76
CA CYS A 282 18.74 4.74 6.31
C CYS A 282 17.57 4.08 5.55
N LEU A 283 17.75 2.81 5.21
CA LEU A 283 16.70 1.95 4.72
C LEU A 283 16.33 0.97 5.83
N TYR A 284 15.12 1.13 6.38
CA TYR A 284 14.52 0.22 7.35
C TYR A 284 13.77 -0.87 6.60
N TYR A 285 13.94 -2.12 7.01
CA TYR A 285 13.25 -3.24 6.37
C TYR A 285 12.83 -4.31 7.38
N TYR A 286 11.83 -5.07 6.98
CA TYR A 286 11.53 -6.36 7.58
C TYR A 286 11.40 -7.44 6.52
N SER A 287 11.60 -8.69 6.93
CA SER A 287 11.32 -9.88 6.14
C SER A 287 10.33 -10.79 6.87
N THR A 288 9.50 -11.46 6.08
CA THR A 288 8.61 -12.51 6.55
C THR A 288 8.71 -13.64 5.53
N GLU A 289 9.33 -14.75 5.91
CA GLU A 289 9.51 -15.92 5.06
C GLU A 289 8.93 -17.15 5.72
N TRP A 290 8.11 -17.89 4.98
CA TRP A 290 7.57 -19.15 5.44
C TRP A 290 8.65 -20.21 5.54
N ASN A 291 8.77 -20.84 6.71
CA ASN A 291 9.69 -21.95 6.94
C ASN A 291 8.93 -23.28 7.00
N ASN A 292 9.11 -24.12 5.97
CA ASN A 292 8.43 -25.41 5.85
C ASN A 292 8.81 -26.40 6.96
N ASN A 293 10.00 -26.27 7.57
CA ASN A 293 10.44 -27.18 8.64
C ASN A 293 9.77 -26.85 9.97
N THR A 294 9.61 -25.57 10.27
CA THR A 294 9.00 -25.10 11.56
C THR A 294 7.51 -24.84 11.44
N GLN A 295 6.95 -24.86 10.21
CA GLN A 295 5.55 -24.50 9.90
C GLN A 295 5.18 -23.10 10.46
N SER A 296 6.13 -22.15 10.36
CA SER A 296 5.98 -20.80 10.89
C SER A 296 6.76 -19.82 10.01
N ASN A 297 6.47 -18.52 10.18
CA ASN A 297 7.25 -17.48 9.53
C ASN A 297 8.58 -17.25 10.25
N THR A 298 9.65 -17.14 9.50
CA THR A 298 10.90 -16.54 9.95
C THR A 298 10.80 -15.04 9.70
N ILE A 299 10.92 -14.25 10.77
CA ILE A 299 10.82 -12.79 10.71
C ILE A 299 12.20 -12.21 10.98
N GLY A 300 12.61 -11.27 10.16
CA GLY A 300 13.83 -10.49 10.32
C GLY A 300 13.55 -9.01 10.21
N TYR A 301 14.39 -8.22 10.86
CA TYR A 301 14.36 -6.76 10.79
C TYR A 301 15.76 -6.26 10.49
N GLY A 302 15.91 -5.02 10.03
CA GLY A 302 17.24 -4.44 9.88
C GLY A 302 17.23 -3.02 9.37
N VAL A 303 18.40 -2.40 9.43
CA VAL A 303 18.67 -1.07 8.87
C VAL A 303 19.90 -1.13 8.01
N ILE A 304 19.80 -0.61 6.78
CA ILE A 304 20.87 -0.51 5.80
C ILE A 304 21.24 0.95 5.61
N ASP A 305 22.54 1.28 5.62
CA ASP A 305 23.06 2.56 5.13
C ASP A 305 23.00 2.54 3.59
N ILE A 306 22.18 3.40 2.97
CA ILE A 306 21.95 3.41 1.53
C ILE A 306 23.14 3.90 0.70
N ARG A 307 24.12 4.58 1.30
CA ARG A 307 25.35 5.01 0.63
C ARG A 307 26.31 3.85 0.46
N THR A 308 26.50 3.07 1.55
CA THR A 308 27.44 1.95 1.60
C THR A 308 26.81 0.62 1.24
N LYS A 309 25.47 0.53 1.22
CA LYS A 309 24.67 -0.67 0.98
C LYS A 309 24.92 -1.78 2.03
N LYS A 310 25.37 -1.40 3.23
CA LYS A 310 25.69 -2.33 4.33
C LYS A 310 24.63 -2.28 5.41
N VAL A 311 24.33 -3.44 5.98
CA VAL A 311 23.54 -3.53 7.21
C VAL A 311 24.32 -2.84 8.33
N ILE A 312 23.70 -1.88 9.00
CA ILE A 312 24.25 -1.12 10.13
C ILE A 312 23.57 -1.46 11.46
N ARG A 313 22.37 -2.04 11.41
CA ARG A 313 21.67 -2.64 12.55
C ARG A 313 20.93 -3.90 12.08
N ASP A 314 21.10 -5.00 12.82
CA ASP A 314 20.43 -6.29 12.52
C ASP A 314 18.96 -6.29 12.95
N SER A 315 18.54 -5.33 13.77
CA SER A 315 17.15 -5.02 14.10
C SER A 315 17.03 -3.54 14.43
N PHE A 316 15.90 -2.94 14.07
CA PHE A 316 15.53 -1.60 14.56
C PHE A 316 14.66 -1.67 15.82
N ILE A 317 14.26 -2.86 16.29
CA ILE A 317 13.60 -3.10 17.58
C ILE A 317 14.68 -3.60 18.55
N SER A 318 14.81 -2.96 19.72
CA SER A 318 15.93 -3.17 20.65
C SER A 318 15.52 -3.70 22.03
N ASP A 319 14.22 -3.72 22.35
CA ASP A 319 13.71 -4.06 23.68
C ASP A 319 13.13 -5.49 23.80
N GLY A 320 13.22 -6.27 22.71
CA GLY A 320 12.74 -7.65 22.66
C GLY A 320 11.25 -7.81 22.44
N THR A 321 10.53 -6.72 22.12
CA THR A 321 9.08 -6.75 21.82
C THR A 321 8.77 -7.20 20.39
N GLU A 322 9.78 -7.38 19.54
CA GLU A 322 9.61 -7.94 18.18
C GLU A 322 8.92 -9.32 18.18
N LYS A 323 9.07 -10.08 19.26
CA LYS A 323 8.41 -11.41 19.46
C LYS A 323 6.88 -11.32 19.56
N ASP A 324 6.34 -10.16 19.89
CA ASP A 324 4.90 -9.92 20.00
C ASP A 324 4.27 -9.70 18.61
N ILE A 325 5.06 -9.31 17.63
CA ILE A 325 4.66 -9.14 16.23
C ILE A 325 4.63 -10.51 15.54
N LYS A 326 3.47 -10.91 15.05
CA LYS A 326 3.27 -12.22 14.40
C LYS A 326 3.52 -12.19 12.91
N ILE A 327 3.04 -11.16 12.24
CA ILE A 327 3.20 -10.94 10.79
C ILE A 327 3.40 -9.44 10.55
N PRO A 328 4.65 -8.94 10.53
CA PRO A 328 4.91 -7.56 10.17
C PRO A 328 4.43 -7.30 8.75
N TYR A 329 3.69 -6.20 8.53
CA TYR A 329 3.02 -5.99 7.26
C TYR A 329 3.23 -4.57 6.67
N GLY A 330 3.12 -3.53 7.49
CA GLY A 330 3.43 -2.15 7.12
C GLY A 330 4.62 -1.62 7.91
N ILE A 331 5.37 -0.70 7.30
CA ILE A 331 6.47 0.02 7.96
C ILE A 331 6.48 1.48 7.49
N ALA A 332 6.69 2.41 8.42
CA ALA A 332 6.93 3.82 8.14
C ALA A 332 7.85 4.41 9.21
N VAL A 333 8.57 5.49 8.87
CA VAL A 333 9.42 6.23 9.81
C VAL A 333 8.98 7.69 9.79
N HIS A 334 8.74 8.25 10.96
CA HIS A 334 8.35 9.66 11.10
C HIS A 334 9.49 10.58 10.64
N PRO A 335 9.25 11.51 9.71
CA PRO A 335 10.34 12.27 9.08
C PRO A 335 11.11 13.17 10.05
N VAL A 336 10.47 13.59 11.16
CA VAL A 336 11.05 14.51 12.15
C VAL A 336 11.50 13.76 13.41
N THR A 337 10.58 13.06 14.12
CA THR A 337 10.90 12.41 15.39
C THR A 337 11.69 11.12 15.23
N LYS A 338 11.72 10.57 14.00
CA LYS A 338 12.34 9.28 13.67
C LYS A 338 11.70 8.09 14.38
N ASP A 339 10.50 8.27 14.93
CA ASP A 339 9.69 7.17 15.44
C ASP A 339 9.39 6.16 14.32
N ILE A 340 9.49 4.89 14.63
CA ILE A 340 9.31 3.80 13.67
C ILE A 340 7.94 3.17 13.92
N TYR A 341 7.11 3.13 12.89
CA TYR A 341 5.80 2.50 12.91
C TYR A 341 5.84 1.16 12.21
N VAL A 342 5.38 0.11 12.89
CA VAL A 342 5.28 -1.24 12.33
C VAL A 342 3.89 -1.78 12.60
N THR A 343 3.26 -2.34 11.57
CA THR A 343 1.96 -2.99 11.74
C THR A 343 2.12 -4.50 11.83
N ASP A 344 1.24 -5.13 12.62
CA ASP A 344 1.11 -6.58 12.73
C ASP A 344 -0.25 -7.02 12.15
N ALA A 345 -0.23 -7.78 11.06
CA ALA A 345 -1.42 -8.37 10.46
C ALA A 345 -1.88 -9.65 11.17
N LYS A 346 -1.18 -10.09 12.21
CA LYS A 346 -1.46 -11.26 13.06
C LYS A 346 -1.67 -12.56 12.28
N ASN A 347 -2.89 -12.83 11.87
CA ASN A 347 -3.30 -14.03 11.14
C ASN A 347 -4.07 -13.71 9.84
N TYR A 348 -4.02 -12.46 9.39
CA TYR A 348 -4.76 -11.93 8.23
C TYR A 348 -6.29 -11.96 8.35
N VAL A 349 -6.84 -12.30 9.51
CA VAL A 349 -8.31 -12.42 9.72
C VAL A 349 -8.80 -11.54 10.86
N SER A 350 -8.03 -11.49 11.95
CA SER A 350 -8.35 -10.62 13.09
C SER A 350 -7.78 -9.23 12.92
N SER A 351 -8.39 -8.26 13.60
CA SER A 351 -7.87 -6.89 13.67
C SER A 351 -6.40 -6.88 14.08
N GLY A 352 -5.63 -6.06 13.37
CA GLY A 352 -4.20 -5.93 13.56
C GLY A 352 -3.79 -5.07 14.75
N THR A 353 -2.52 -4.70 14.75
CA THR A 353 -1.94 -3.77 15.73
C THR A 353 -0.96 -2.85 15.01
N LEU A 354 -0.98 -1.56 15.34
CA LEU A 354 0.07 -0.60 15.00
C LEU A 354 0.94 -0.41 16.22
N TYR A 355 2.24 -0.68 16.10
CA TYR A 355 3.26 -0.41 17.11
C TYR A 355 4.06 0.82 16.73
N CYS A 356 4.41 1.61 17.73
CA CYS A 356 5.32 2.74 17.61
C CYS A 356 6.57 2.47 18.47
N TYR A 357 7.73 2.61 17.85
CA TYR A 357 9.02 2.54 18.51
C TYR A 357 9.71 3.89 18.39
N ASP A 358 10.51 4.27 19.37
CA ASP A 358 11.39 5.41 19.24
C ASP A 358 12.58 5.12 18.29
N GLN A 359 13.40 6.13 18.01
CA GLN A 359 14.57 6.01 17.11
C GLN A 359 15.60 4.98 17.58
N ASP A 360 15.63 4.68 18.88
CA ASP A 360 16.53 3.70 19.51
C ASP A 360 15.95 2.28 19.52
N GLY A 361 14.68 2.12 19.15
CA GLY A 361 13.99 0.87 18.97
C GLY A 361 13.25 0.40 20.22
N PHE A 362 12.94 1.28 21.18
CA PHE A 362 12.11 0.95 22.33
C PHE A 362 10.64 1.23 22.02
N GLN A 363 9.77 0.30 22.38
CA GLN A 363 8.34 0.45 22.14
C GLN A 363 7.76 1.58 22.99
N LYS A 364 7.14 2.55 22.36
CA LYS A 364 6.40 3.65 23.00
C LYS A 364 4.98 3.23 23.33
N TRP A 365 4.30 2.63 22.38
CA TRP A 365 2.91 2.17 22.49
C TRP A 365 2.53 1.19 21.40
N GLY A 366 1.37 0.54 21.56
CA GLY A 366 0.72 -0.27 20.55
C GLY A 366 -0.78 -0.04 20.61
N VAL A 367 -1.46 0.02 19.45
CA VAL A 367 -2.89 0.28 19.33
C VAL A 367 -3.54 -0.69 18.37
N ARG A 368 -4.77 -1.10 18.64
CA ARG A 368 -5.56 -1.97 17.76
C ARG A 368 -5.97 -1.21 16.51
N THR A 369 -5.85 -1.86 15.33
CA THR A 369 -6.24 -1.33 14.01
C THR A 369 -7.44 -2.09 13.42
N GLY A 370 -7.80 -1.82 12.17
CA GLY A 370 -8.62 -2.70 11.34
C GLY A 370 -7.88 -3.98 10.95
N ASP A 371 -8.48 -4.75 10.02
CA ASP A 371 -7.93 -6.04 9.57
C ASP A 371 -6.84 -5.80 8.52
N ILE A 372 -5.67 -6.43 8.68
CA ILE A 372 -4.51 -6.33 7.78
C ILE A 372 -4.06 -4.86 7.59
N PRO A 373 -3.56 -4.19 8.64
CA PRO A 373 -3.04 -2.83 8.53
C PRO A 373 -1.78 -2.81 7.66
N ALA A 374 -1.78 -2.01 6.57
CA ALA A 374 -0.79 -2.17 5.52
C ALA A 374 0.01 -0.91 5.21
N HIS A 375 -0.65 0.13 4.73
CA HIS A 375 0.02 1.27 4.13
C HIS A 375 -0.28 2.55 4.89
N MET A 376 0.76 3.35 5.07
CA MET A 376 0.72 4.59 5.85
C MET A 376 1.16 5.77 4.99
N VAL A 377 0.57 6.94 5.23
CA VAL A 377 0.98 8.20 4.63
C VAL A 377 0.85 9.33 5.66
N PHE A 378 1.90 10.12 5.81
CA PHE A 378 1.92 11.28 6.71
C PHE A 378 1.15 12.46 6.10
N VAL A 379 0.48 13.22 6.96
CA VAL A 379 -0.24 14.44 6.63
C VAL A 379 0.59 15.61 7.13
N ASN A 380 1.20 16.34 6.21
CA ASN A 380 2.02 17.51 6.56
C ASN A 380 1.12 18.69 6.93
N LYS A 381 1.66 19.58 7.76
CA LYS A 381 1.03 20.88 8.02
C LYS A 381 0.99 21.66 6.70
N GLU A 382 -0.15 22.16 6.30
CA GLU A 382 -0.25 23.06 5.13
C GLU A 382 0.60 24.32 5.41
N GLU A 383 1.43 24.71 4.44
CA GLU A 383 2.14 26.00 4.42
C GLU A 383 1.16 27.16 4.16
#